data_97360c36ec3c21fc2c036498ac28e9ba
#
_entry.id   97360c36ec3c21fc2c036498ac28e9ba
#
_cell.length_a   1.000
_cell.length_b   1.000
_cell.length_c   1.000
_cell.angle_alpha   90.00
_cell.angle_beta   90.00
_cell.angle_gamma   90.00
#
_symmetry.space_group_name_H-M   'P 1'
#
loop_
_entity.id
_entity.type
_entity.pdbx_description
1 polymer ?
#
loop_
_entity_poly.entity_id
_entity_poly.type
_entity_poly.pdbx_seq_one_letter_code
_entity_poly.pdbx_strand_id
1 'polypeptide(L)'
;LLGGVYREAIASVLKGRSPAMLFITHVHFDHCGAVPFLKRAFPGLKAAASSKAVDILKRPNALRLIKELSEGAAGVLSEFEEAALVRDPFEAFEMDQVLQDGDRVELEDGLTVQVFATPGHTWDFLSYYVPEKKILVASESAGSELSSGQIETDCLTDFGVYLDSLKRLLTLDARILCLGHRYVYVDGEVGAFLQRSLENALEFRAKVEEYWVEEGQDFGRIVARIRAVEYDPLPFPKQLEAAYLINLEARIKSVLKPLGLEKASPL
;
A
#
# COMPACT_ATOMS: atom_id res chain seq x y z
N LEU A 1 2.03 -15.64 -5.15
CA LEU A 1 2.51 -14.44 -5.82
C LEU A 1 3.76 -14.70 -6.63
N LEU A 2 4.19 -13.76 -7.49
CA LEU A 2 5.30 -13.91 -8.45
C LEU A 2 6.69 -13.89 -7.78
N GLY A 3 6.91 -14.70 -6.74
CA GLY A 3 8.17 -14.73 -5.99
C GLY A 3 9.40 -14.96 -6.87
N GLY A 4 9.28 -15.79 -7.90
CA GLY A 4 10.35 -16.04 -8.88
C GLY A 4 10.74 -14.78 -9.66
N VAL A 5 9.76 -13.96 -10.10
CA VAL A 5 10.01 -12.70 -10.80
C VAL A 5 10.76 -11.72 -9.89
N TYR A 6 10.34 -11.59 -8.63
CA TYR A 6 11.07 -10.75 -7.66
C TYR A 6 12.49 -11.24 -7.41
N ARG A 7 12.68 -12.56 -7.27
CA ARG A 7 14.02 -13.12 -7.09
C ARG A 7 14.94 -12.77 -8.27
N GLU A 8 14.47 -12.94 -9.49
CA GLU A 8 15.26 -12.64 -10.69
C GLU A 8 15.56 -11.15 -10.82
N ALA A 9 14.57 -10.29 -10.57
CA ALA A 9 14.76 -8.84 -10.56
C ALA A 9 15.80 -8.41 -9.51
N ILE A 10 15.69 -8.92 -8.27
CA ILE A 10 16.65 -8.65 -7.20
C ILE A 10 18.05 -9.16 -7.58
N ALA A 11 18.16 -10.39 -8.07
CA ALA A 11 19.44 -10.98 -8.47
C ALA A 11 20.12 -10.19 -9.59
N SER A 12 19.34 -9.70 -10.57
CA SER A 12 19.84 -8.89 -11.68
C SER A 12 20.42 -7.55 -11.21
N VAL A 13 19.79 -6.90 -10.23
CA VAL A 13 20.25 -5.62 -9.65
C VAL A 13 21.47 -5.83 -8.77
N LEU A 14 21.44 -6.87 -7.93
CA LEU A 14 22.50 -7.12 -6.93
C LEU A 14 23.76 -7.80 -7.50
N LYS A 15 23.72 -8.30 -8.74
CA LYS A 15 24.88 -8.85 -9.46
C LYS A 15 25.68 -9.87 -8.62
N GLY A 16 24.98 -10.84 -8.05
CA GLY A 16 25.57 -11.92 -7.24
C GLY A 16 25.71 -11.63 -5.73
N ARG A 17 25.38 -10.42 -5.28
CA ARG A 17 25.19 -10.16 -3.84
C ARG A 17 23.79 -10.62 -3.41
N SER A 18 23.64 -10.91 -2.12
CA SER A 18 22.32 -11.21 -1.54
C SER A 18 21.77 -10.00 -0.79
N PRO A 19 20.44 -9.76 -0.82
CA PRO A 19 19.84 -8.73 0.00
C PRO A 19 19.94 -9.13 1.47
N ALA A 20 20.30 -8.19 2.35
CA ALA A 20 20.40 -8.42 3.78
C ALA A 20 19.10 -8.12 4.53
N MET A 21 18.34 -7.14 4.05
CA MET A 21 17.12 -6.65 4.72
C MET A 21 16.00 -6.43 3.72
N LEU A 22 14.78 -6.77 4.11
CA LEU A 22 13.53 -6.50 3.43
C LEU A 22 12.67 -5.62 4.34
N PHE A 23 12.41 -4.39 3.92
CA PHE A 23 11.56 -3.45 4.64
C PHE A 23 10.13 -3.56 4.13
N ILE A 24 9.19 -3.93 5.00
CA ILE A 24 7.77 -4.09 4.67
C ILE A 24 7.03 -2.81 5.07
N THR A 25 6.35 -2.19 4.11
CA THR A 25 5.55 -1.00 4.36
C THR A 25 4.32 -1.34 5.20
N HIS A 26 3.58 -2.37 4.81
CA HIS A 26 2.39 -2.86 5.49
C HIS A 26 2.07 -4.32 5.07
N VAL A 27 1.14 -4.97 5.76
CA VAL A 27 0.87 -6.41 5.56
C VAL A 27 -0.34 -6.71 4.67
N HIS A 28 -0.58 -5.92 3.63
CA HIS A 28 -1.45 -6.37 2.55
C HIS A 28 -0.76 -7.50 1.75
N PHE A 29 -1.56 -8.39 1.19
CA PHE A 29 -1.11 -9.63 0.56
C PHE A 29 -0.13 -9.40 -0.58
N ASP A 30 -0.30 -8.35 -1.35
CA ASP A 30 0.51 -7.96 -2.51
C ASP A 30 1.84 -7.29 -2.11
N HIS A 31 1.97 -6.80 -0.86
CA HIS A 31 3.21 -6.24 -0.31
C HIS A 31 4.00 -7.23 0.54
N CYS A 32 3.36 -8.14 1.25
CA CYS A 32 4.05 -9.08 2.13
C CYS A 32 4.02 -10.55 1.68
N GLY A 33 3.17 -10.90 0.72
CA GLY A 33 2.95 -12.30 0.33
C GLY A 33 4.16 -13.03 -0.25
N ALA A 34 5.14 -12.30 -0.79
CA ALA A 34 6.37 -12.90 -1.32
C ALA A 34 7.49 -13.09 -0.26
N VAL A 35 7.30 -12.60 0.97
CA VAL A 35 8.34 -12.69 2.03
C VAL A 35 8.81 -14.12 2.31
N PRO A 36 7.94 -15.13 2.49
CA PRO A 36 8.38 -16.50 2.74
C PRO A 36 9.25 -17.04 1.62
N PHE A 37 8.87 -16.80 0.38
CA PHE A 37 9.64 -17.20 -0.79
C PHE A 37 11.01 -16.51 -0.83
N LEU A 38 11.06 -15.21 -0.64
CA LEU A 38 12.31 -14.44 -0.69
C LEU A 38 13.27 -14.85 0.42
N LYS A 39 12.78 -15.13 1.64
CA LYS A 39 13.62 -15.66 2.73
C LYS A 39 14.22 -17.02 2.41
N ARG A 40 13.51 -17.89 1.67
CA ARG A 40 14.08 -19.16 1.17
C ARG A 40 15.06 -18.95 0.04
N ALA A 41 14.74 -18.04 -0.89
CA ALA A 41 15.59 -17.76 -2.05
C ALA A 41 16.91 -17.05 -1.68
N PHE A 42 16.89 -16.26 -0.61
CA PHE A 42 18.05 -15.51 -0.11
C PHE A 42 18.31 -15.86 1.37
N PRO A 43 19.05 -16.96 1.66
CA PRO A 43 19.37 -17.30 3.04
C PRO A 43 20.08 -16.16 3.76
N GLY A 44 19.58 -15.80 4.95
CA GLY A 44 20.08 -14.67 5.72
C GLY A 44 19.32 -13.35 5.52
N LEU A 45 18.39 -13.28 4.57
CA LEU A 45 17.50 -12.14 4.42
C LEU A 45 16.62 -11.99 5.66
N LYS A 46 16.66 -10.80 6.27
CA LYS A 46 15.80 -10.42 7.40
C LYS A 46 14.65 -9.56 6.93
N ALA A 47 13.44 -9.82 7.44
CA ALA A 47 12.27 -9.00 7.19
C ALA A 47 11.98 -8.09 8.38
N ALA A 48 11.74 -6.81 8.11
CA ALA A 48 11.46 -5.81 9.12
C ALA A 48 10.13 -5.10 8.83
N ALA A 49 9.31 -4.88 9.87
CA ALA A 49 8.03 -4.18 9.77
C ALA A 49 7.65 -3.54 11.09
N SER A 50 6.50 -2.84 11.14
CA SER A 50 5.97 -2.27 12.37
C SER A 50 5.55 -3.33 13.39
N SER A 51 5.46 -2.96 14.67
CA SER A 51 4.90 -3.83 15.71
C SER A 51 3.46 -4.25 15.41
N LYS A 52 2.66 -3.35 14.83
CA LYS A 52 1.28 -3.66 14.41
C LYS A 52 1.24 -4.72 13.30
N ALA A 53 2.14 -4.65 12.34
CA ALA A 53 2.29 -5.68 11.30
C ALA A 53 2.58 -7.05 11.93
N VAL A 54 3.50 -7.11 12.88
CA VAL A 54 3.80 -8.34 13.64
C VAL A 54 2.56 -8.87 14.36
N ASP A 55 1.77 -8.01 14.98
CA ASP A 55 0.55 -8.42 15.69
C ASP A 55 -0.56 -8.87 14.73
N ILE A 56 -0.65 -8.29 13.53
CA ILE A 56 -1.57 -8.76 12.49
C ILE A 56 -1.18 -10.15 12.01
N LEU A 57 0.10 -10.39 11.74
CA LEU A 57 0.60 -11.68 11.27
C LEU A 57 0.48 -12.82 12.28
N LYS A 58 0.25 -12.52 13.58
CA LYS A 58 -0.09 -13.53 14.60
C LYS A 58 -1.56 -13.96 14.55
N ARG A 59 -2.42 -13.23 13.84
CA ARG A 59 -3.87 -13.50 13.83
C ARG A 59 -4.20 -14.55 12.76
N PRO A 60 -4.78 -15.71 13.11
CA PRO A 60 -5.10 -16.76 12.13
C PRO A 60 -6.02 -16.28 10.99
N ASN A 61 -6.97 -15.39 11.30
CA ASN A 61 -7.87 -14.84 10.28
C ASN A 61 -7.15 -13.92 9.30
N ALA A 62 -6.19 -13.11 9.75
CA ALA A 62 -5.40 -12.26 8.85
C ALA A 62 -4.51 -13.10 7.93
N LEU A 63 -3.82 -14.11 8.47
CA LEU A 63 -3.01 -15.04 7.66
C LEU A 63 -3.85 -15.78 6.63
N ARG A 64 -5.07 -16.23 7.02
CA ARG A 64 -5.99 -16.87 6.08
C ARG A 64 -6.38 -15.91 4.96
N LEU A 65 -6.75 -14.67 5.28
CA LEU A 65 -7.12 -13.67 4.27
C LEU A 65 -5.96 -13.35 3.33
N ILE A 66 -4.76 -13.14 3.86
CA ILE A 66 -3.55 -12.91 3.04
C ILE A 66 -3.32 -14.09 2.09
N LYS A 67 -3.48 -15.31 2.58
CA LYS A 67 -3.36 -16.53 1.77
C LYS A 67 -4.40 -16.57 0.66
N GLU A 68 -5.68 -16.43 0.99
CA GLU A 68 -6.80 -16.49 0.04
C GLU A 68 -6.64 -15.43 -1.07
N LEU A 69 -6.29 -14.19 -0.71
CA LEU A 69 -6.06 -13.12 -1.68
C LEU A 69 -4.81 -13.36 -2.54
N SER A 70 -3.73 -13.90 -1.95
CA SER A 70 -2.52 -14.27 -2.69
C SER A 70 -2.78 -15.38 -3.70
N GLU A 71 -3.56 -16.37 -3.34
CA GLU A 71 -3.94 -17.50 -4.22
C GLU A 71 -4.90 -17.03 -5.32
N GLY A 72 -5.87 -16.16 -4.98
CA GLY A 72 -6.79 -15.56 -5.95
C GLY A 72 -6.07 -14.72 -6.99
N ALA A 73 -5.14 -13.86 -6.57
CA ALA A 73 -4.32 -13.07 -7.48
C ALA A 73 -3.42 -13.93 -8.38
N ALA A 74 -2.85 -15.01 -7.85
CA ALA A 74 -2.06 -15.96 -8.63
C ALA A 74 -2.91 -16.67 -9.70
N GLY A 75 -4.19 -16.92 -9.43
CA GLY A 75 -5.14 -17.49 -10.40
C GLY A 75 -5.33 -16.57 -11.61
N VAL A 76 -5.55 -15.28 -11.37
CA VAL A 76 -5.71 -14.27 -12.44
C VAL A 76 -4.43 -14.11 -13.24
N LEU A 77 -3.29 -14.02 -12.56
CA LEU A 77 -1.98 -13.85 -13.21
C LEU A 77 -1.55 -15.09 -14.00
N SER A 78 -2.12 -16.27 -13.73
CA SER A 78 -1.78 -17.51 -14.46
C SER A 78 -2.25 -17.51 -15.91
N GLU A 79 -3.09 -16.57 -16.29
CA GLU A 79 -3.51 -16.36 -17.68
C GLU A 79 -2.46 -15.65 -18.53
N PHE A 80 -1.43 -15.05 -17.90
CA PHE A 80 -0.31 -14.42 -18.58
C PHE A 80 0.90 -15.38 -18.61
N GLU A 81 1.57 -15.53 -19.75
CA GLU A 81 2.70 -16.48 -19.92
C GLU A 81 3.85 -16.29 -18.91
N GLU A 82 4.08 -15.06 -18.47
CA GLU A 82 5.08 -14.74 -17.44
C GLU A 82 4.72 -15.29 -16.04
N ALA A 83 3.46 -15.58 -15.80
CA ALA A 83 3.00 -16.14 -14.52
C ALA A 83 3.37 -17.62 -14.31
N ALA A 84 3.92 -18.30 -15.32
CA ALA A 84 4.46 -19.66 -15.20
C ALA A 84 5.69 -19.75 -14.28
N LEU A 85 6.26 -18.63 -13.87
CA LEU A 85 7.51 -18.50 -13.14
C LEU A 85 7.38 -18.71 -11.62
N VAL A 86 6.81 -19.74 -11.15
CA VAL A 86 6.81 -20.16 -9.73
C VAL A 86 5.51 -19.83 -8.97
N ARG A 87 4.63 -20.80 -8.96
CA ARG A 87 3.51 -20.88 -8.02
C ARG A 87 4.02 -21.38 -6.67
N ASP A 88 4.53 -20.47 -5.87
CA ASP A 88 4.91 -20.81 -4.51
C ASP A 88 3.72 -20.53 -3.59
N PRO A 89 3.20 -21.54 -2.87
CA PRO A 89 2.09 -21.32 -1.96
C PRO A 89 2.49 -20.33 -0.88
N PHE A 90 1.53 -19.52 -0.44
CA PHE A 90 1.75 -18.65 0.71
C PHE A 90 1.96 -19.50 1.97
N GLU A 91 3.02 -19.21 2.69
CA GLU A 91 3.31 -19.78 4.01
C GLU A 91 3.31 -18.67 5.07
N ALA A 92 2.90 -19.00 6.27
CA ALA A 92 3.02 -18.09 7.40
C ALA A 92 4.51 -17.80 7.69
N PHE A 93 4.81 -16.57 8.04
CA PHE A 93 6.16 -16.11 8.31
C PHE A 93 6.20 -15.14 9.48
N GLU A 94 7.37 -14.95 10.03
CA GLU A 94 7.64 -14.00 11.09
C GLU A 94 8.57 -12.89 10.62
N MET A 95 8.40 -11.70 11.22
CA MET A 95 9.33 -10.60 11.06
C MET A 95 10.53 -10.80 11.97
N ASP A 96 11.73 -10.55 11.42
CA ASP A 96 12.98 -10.69 12.17
C ASP A 96 13.29 -9.44 12.99
N GLN A 97 12.77 -8.27 12.55
CA GLN A 97 12.98 -7.00 13.23
C GLN A 97 11.70 -6.19 13.30
N VAL A 98 11.45 -5.59 14.45
CA VAL A 98 10.36 -4.62 14.66
C VAL A 98 10.92 -3.23 14.53
N LEU A 99 10.22 -2.40 13.73
CA LEU A 99 10.56 -1.00 13.51
C LEU A 99 9.47 -0.08 14.06
N GLN A 100 9.89 1.11 14.49
CA GLN A 100 9.03 2.14 15.04
C GLN A 100 9.28 3.49 14.32
N ASP A 101 8.33 4.40 14.52
CA ASP A 101 8.50 5.77 14.06
C ASP A 101 9.77 6.42 14.62
N GLY A 102 10.56 7.03 13.75
CA GLY A 102 11.82 7.67 14.10
C GLY A 102 13.04 6.74 14.14
N ASP A 103 12.86 5.44 14.00
CA ASP A 103 13.99 4.51 13.93
C ASP A 103 14.92 4.84 12.77
N ARG A 104 16.19 4.50 12.95
CA ARG A 104 17.24 4.63 11.95
C ARG A 104 17.95 3.29 11.81
N VAL A 105 17.99 2.77 10.61
CA VAL A 105 18.68 1.54 10.28
C VAL A 105 19.89 1.88 9.41
N GLU A 106 21.07 1.67 9.97
CA GLU A 106 22.32 1.84 9.23
C GLU A 106 22.45 0.76 8.17
N LEU A 107 22.73 1.18 6.95
CA LEU A 107 23.07 0.32 5.83
C LEU A 107 24.58 0.42 5.54
N GLU A 108 25.06 -0.39 4.58
CA GLU A 108 26.44 -0.27 4.09
C GLU A 108 26.68 1.10 3.44
N ASP A 109 27.94 1.47 3.31
CA ASP A 109 28.41 2.70 2.65
C ASP A 109 27.86 4.03 3.26
N GLY A 110 27.54 4.01 4.54
CA GLY A 110 27.09 5.21 5.27
C GLY A 110 25.68 5.67 4.89
N LEU A 111 24.88 4.81 4.30
CA LEU A 111 23.46 5.04 4.04
C LEU A 111 22.62 4.71 5.27
N THR A 112 21.56 5.47 5.48
CA THR A 112 20.64 5.28 6.61
C THR A 112 19.21 5.20 6.09
N VAL A 113 18.45 4.22 6.55
CA VAL A 113 16.98 4.20 6.37
C VAL A 113 16.35 4.83 7.60
N GLN A 114 15.65 5.94 7.41
CA GLN A 114 14.80 6.56 8.42
C GLN A 114 13.39 6.01 8.27
N VAL A 115 12.79 5.63 9.40
CA VAL A 115 11.46 5.02 9.46
C VAL A 115 10.43 6.06 9.87
N PHE A 116 9.35 6.16 9.12
CA PHE A 116 8.23 7.05 9.38
C PHE A 116 6.94 6.23 9.50
N ALA A 117 6.27 6.28 10.66
CA ALA A 117 4.90 5.77 10.72
C ALA A 117 3.99 6.71 9.93
N THR A 118 3.32 6.17 8.93
CA THR A 118 2.40 6.88 8.03
C THR A 118 1.08 6.11 7.89
N PRO A 119 0.36 5.91 9.01
CA PRO A 119 -0.90 5.19 9.00
C PRO A 119 -2.00 5.95 8.25
N GLY A 120 -3.10 5.25 7.94
CA GLY A 120 -4.26 5.81 7.22
C GLY A 120 -4.72 4.89 6.11
N HIS A 121 -3.82 4.40 5.26
CA HIS A 121 -4.12 3.26 4.39
C HIS A 121 -4.33 2.00 5.26
N THR A 122 -3.35 1.64 6.03
CA THR A 122 -3.47 0.67 7.13
C THR A 122 -2.90 1.24 8.42
N TRP A 123 -3.21 0.61 9.56
CA TRP A 123 -2.69 1.05 10.85
C TRP A 123 -1.22 0.68 11.10
N ASP A 124 -0.70 -0.29 10.38
CA ASP A 124 0.66 -0.81 10.50
C ASP A 124 1.66 -0.15 9.56
N PHE A 125 1.23 0.86 8.80
CA PHE A 125 1.98 1.42 7.68
C PHE A 125 3.24 2.16 8.11
N LEU A 126 4.36 1.81 7.46
CA LEU A 126 5.65 2.51 7.54
C LEU A 126 6.07 2.99 6.15
N SER A 127 6.53 4.23 6.10
CA SER A 127 7.29 4.77 4.97
C SER A 127 8.77 4.81 5.31
N TYR A 128 9.63 4.70 4.31
CA TYR A 128 11.08 4.63 4.48
C TYR A 128 11.76 5.73 3.68
N TYR A 129 12.66 6.46 4.33
CA TYR A 129 13.39 7.55 3.70
C TYR A 129 14.91 7.33 3.82
N VAL A 130 15.63 7.46 2.71
CA VAL A 130 17.10 7.41 2.66
C VAL A 130 17.60 8.81 2.38
N PRO A 131 17.97 9.59 3.42
CA PRO A 131 18.29 11.02 3.29
C PRO A 131 19.51 11.30 2.42
N GLU A 132 20.53 10.46 2.44
CA GLU A 132 21.75 10.61 1.67
C GLU A 132 21.50 10.50 0.15
N LYS A 133 20.43 9.81 -0.24
CA LYS A 133 19.99 9.63 -1.62
C LYS A 133 18.69 10.38 -1.95
N LYS A 134 18.05 10.97 -0.92
CA LYS A 134 16.75 11.63 -1.03
C LYS A 134 15.67 10.71 -1.65
N ILE A 135 15.70 9.42 -1.28
CA ILE A 135 14.74 8.40 -1.76
C ILE A 135 13.68 8.21 -0.67
N LEU A 136 12.43 8.38 -1.05
CA LEU A 136 11.25 8.11 -0.23
C LEU A 136 10.48 6.92 -0.82
N VAL A 137 10.29 5.88 -0.03
CA VAL A 137 9.38 4.77 -0.32
C VAL A 137 8.14 4.98 0.53
N ALA A 138 7.07 5.49 -0.07
CA ALA A 138 5.84 5.86 0.63
C ALA A 138 4.66 4.94 0.32
N SER A 139 4.74 4.19 -0.78
CA SER A 139 3.69 3.27 -1.19
C SER A 139 2.31 3.96 -1.16
N GLU A 140 1.24 3.30 -0.71
CA GLU A 140 -0.12 3.84 -0.68
C GLU A 140 -0.36 4.93 0.37
N SER A 141 0.58 5.15 1.30
CA SER A 141 0.46 6.32 2.19
C SER A 141 0.59 7.65 1.44
N ALA A 142 1.15 7.61 0.22
CA ALA A 142 1.20 8.74 -0.70
C ALA A 142 0.02 8.77 -1.70
N GLY A 143 -0.89 7.82 -1.64
CA GLY A 143 -1.90 7.56 -2.68
C GLY A 143 -1.36 6.73 -3.83
N SER A 144 -2.24 6.29 -4.71
CA SER A 144 -1.90 5.50 -5.90
C SER A 144 -2.29 6.25 -7.17
N GLU A 145 -1.45 6.18 -8.20
CA GLU A 145 -1.82 6.70 -9.51
C GLU A 145 -2.26 5.55 -10.41
N LEU A 146 -3.46 5.69 -10.96
CA LEU A 146 -4.03 4.76 -11.92
C LEU A 146 -3.43 4.97 -13.31
N SER A 147 -3.59 4.00 -14.19
CA SER A 147 -3.14 4.10 -15.59
C SER A 147 -3.79 5.25 -16.38
N SER A 148 -4.89 5.79 -15.87
CA SER A 148 -5.56 7.00 -16.41
C SER A 148 -4.87 8.31 -16.02
N GLY A 149 -3.87 8.29 -15.11
CA GLY A 149 -3.28 9.48 -14.50
C GLY A 149 -4.09 10.04 -13.32
N GLN A 150 -5.21 9.40 -12.99
CA GLN A 150 -6.01 9.76 -11.83
C GLN A 150 -5.32 9.26 -10.55
N ILE A 151 -5.26 10.11 -9.53
CA ILE A 151 -4.79 9.72 -8.21
C ILE A 151 -5.97 9.17 -7.41
N GLU A 152 -5.78 7.99 -6.84
CA GLU A 152 -6.72 7.38 -5.91
C GLU A 152 -6.28 7.67 -4.47
N THR A 153 -7.23 8.12 -3.66
CA THR A 153 -7.03 8.31 -2.22
C THR A 153 -7.14 6.96 -1.53
N ASP A 154 -6.02 6.40 -1.07
CA ASP A 154 -5.95 5.04 -0.51
C ASP A 154 -6.17 5.00 1.01
N CYS A 155 -7.08 5.80 1.54
CA CYS A 155 -7.40 5.83 2.97
C CYS A 155 -8.42 4.74 3.33
N LEU A 156 -8.01 3.65 3.98
CA LEU A 156 -8.91 2.56 4.35
C LEU A 156 -9.25 2.51 5.84
N THR A 157 -8.59 3.32 6.70
CA THR A 157 -8.77 3.23 8.16
C THR A 157 -9.28 4.50 8.82
N ASP A 158 -8.53 5.60 8.70
CA ASP A 158 -8.86 6.89 9.32
C ASP A 158 -8.38 8.03 8.43
N PHE A 159 -9.33 8.85 7.98
CA PHE A 159 -9.06 9.90 7.01
C PHE A 159 -8.20 11.03 7.58
N GLY A 160 -8.43 11.41 8.83
CA GLY A 160 -7.63 12.45 9.48
C GLY A 160 -6.17 12.05 9.63
N VAL A 161 -5.96 10.82 10.09
CA VAL A 161 -4.63 10.23 10.23
C VAL A 161 -3.93 10.09 8.87
N TYR A 162 -4.65 9.73 7.82
CA TYR A 162 -4.12 9.65 6.45
C TYR A 162 -3.65 11.02 5.95
N LEU A 163 -4.46 12.07 6.14
CA LEU A 163 -4.06 13.44 5.79
C LEU A 163 -2.81 13.90 6.54
N ASP A 164 -2.69 13.57 7.82
CA ASP A 164 -1.51 13.94 8.62
C ASP A 164 -0.27 13.18 8.14
N SER A 165 -0.43 11.92 7.71
CA SER A 165 0.63 11.15 7.07
C SER A 165 1.09 11.79 5.75
N LEU A 166 0.16 12.17 4.87
CA LEU A 166 0.48 12.88 3.62
C LEU A 166 1.22 14.21 3.87
N LYS A 167 0.73 15.01 4.81
CA LYS A 167 1.40 16.27 5.19
C LYS A 167 2.81 16.04 5.72
N ARG A 168 2.99 14.97 6.50
CA ARG A 168 4.32 14.59 7.00
C ARG A 168 5.26 14.21 5.85
N LEU A 169 4.81 13.42 4.88
CA LEU A 169 5.61 13.06 3.71
C LEU A 169 6.03 14.29 2.89
N LEU A 170 5.15 15.29 2.77
CA LEU A 170 5.44 16.58 2.11
C LEU A 170 6.57 17.39 2.77
N THR A 171 6.89 17.14 4.04
CA THR A 171 8.00 17.82 4.73
C THR A 171 9.37 17.24 4.40
N LEU A 172 9.44 16.09 3.74
CA LEU A 172 10.68 15.41 3.43
C LEU A 172 11.29 15.96 2.13
N ASP A 173 12.60 16.22 2.16
CA ASP A 173 13.37 16.65 0.98
C ASP A 173 13.67 15.45 0.06
N ALA A 174 12.62 14.87 -0.49
CA ALA A 174 12.73 13.71 -1.37
C ALA A 174 12.89 14.15 -2.84
N ARG A 175 13.81 13.49 -3.56
CA ARG A 175 14.02 13.64 -5.00
C ARG A 175 13.61 12.39 -5.79
N ILE A 176 13.36 11.30 -5.12
CA ILE A 176 12.83 10.07 -5.68
C ILE A 176 11.70 9.61 -4.76
N LEU A 177 10.51 9.41 -5.31
CA LEU A 177 9.36 8.86 -4.62
C LEU A 177 8.98 7.54 -5.26
N CYS A 178 9.02 6.46 -4.48
CA CYS A 178 8.55 5.14 -4.89
C CYS A 178 7.14 4.91 -4.35
N LEU A 179 6.17 4.78 -5.25
CA LEU A 179 4.82 4.33 -4.91
C LEU A 179 4.79 2.80 -4.76
N GLY A 180 3.72 2.27 -4.20
CA GLY A 180 3.50 0.83 -4.06
C GLY A 180 3.30 0.13 -5.40
N HIS A 181 2.71 0.84 -6.34
CA HIS A 181 2.34 0.31 -7.65
C HIS A 181 2.78 1.24 -8.78
N ARG A 182 3.29 0.67 -9.86
CA ARG A 182 3.49 1.26 -11.21
C ARG A 182 4.52 2.37 -11.32
N TYR A 183 4.54 3.38 -10.43
CA TYR A 183 5.22 4.64 -10.70
C TYR A 183 6.33 4.96 -9.68
N VAL A 184 7.37 5.58 -10.21
CA VAL A 184 8.43 6.25 -9.46
C VAL A 184 8.53 7.68 -10.00
N TYR A 185 8.43 8.66 -9.12
CA TYR A 185 8.58 10.08 -9.46
C TYR A 185 9.97 10.57 -9.11
N VAL A 186 10.47 11.53 -9.88
CA VAL A 186 11.81 12.08 -9.68
C VAL A 186 11.79 13.61 -9.65
N ASP A 187 12.72 14.18 -8.89
CA ASP A 187 13.00 15.63 -8.81
C ASP A 187 11.73 16.46 -8.53
N GLY A 188 11.43 17.43 -9.37
CA GLY A 188 10.29 18.34 -9.20
C GLY A 188 8.91 17.65 -9.23
N GLU A 189 8.82 16.46 -9.80
CA GLU A 189 7.57 15.69 -9.84
C GLU A 189 7.17 15.13 -8.48
N VAL A 190 8.14 14.87 -7.58
CA VAL A 190 7.89 14.32 -6.24
C VAL A 190 6.98 15.21 -5.43
N GLY A 191 7.37 16.48 -5.25
CA GLY A 191 6.57 17.47 -4.52
C GLY A 191 5.22 17.71 -5.18
N ALA A 192 5.20 17.80 -6.53
CA ALA A 192 3.98 18.00 -7.29
C ALA A 192 3.00 16.81 -7.13
N PHE A 193 3.50 15.57 -7.13
CA PHE A 193 2.67 14.40 -6.91
C PHE A 193 2.08 14.39 -5.48
N LEU A 194 2.90 14.55 -4.46
CA LEU A 194 2.44 14.55 -3.07
C LEU A 194 1.43 15.67 -2.79
N GLN A 195 1.62 16.85 -3.40
CA GLN A 195 0.68 17.95 -3.31
C GLN A 195 -0.67 17.59 -3.97
N ARG A 196 -0.64 17.04 -5.18
CA ARG A 196 -1.85 16.55 -5.88
C ARG A 196 -2.56 15.44 -5.09
N SER A 197 -1.81 14.54 -4.45
CA SER A 197 -2.38 13.49 -3.60
C SER A 197 -3.14 14.08 -2.42
N LEU A 198 -2.59 15.12 -1.78
CA LEU A 198 -3.27 15.82 -0.68
C LEU A 198 -4.53 16.53 -1.17
N GLU A 199 -4.46 17.21 -2.31
CA GLU A 199 -5.61 17.89 -2.93
C GLU A 199 -6.70 16.89 -3.30
N ASN A 200 -6.33 15.78 -3.96
CA ASN A 200 -7.25 14.70 -4.31
C ASN A 200 -7.93 14.09 -3.08
N ALA A 201 -7.19 13.89 -1.99
CA ALA A 201 -7.77 13.39 -0.75
C ALA A 201 -8.84 14.35 -0.19
N LEU A 202 -8.58 15.65 -0.20
CA LEU A 202 -9.54 16.66 0.24
C LEU A 202 -10.76 16.72 -0.68
N GLU A 203 -10.57 16.61 -1.99
CA GLU A 203 -11.66 16.54 -2.97
C GLU A 203 -12.51 15.28 -2.79
N PHE A 204 -11.88 14.12 -2.55
CA PHE A 204 -12.58 12.87 -2.26
C PHE A 204 -13.44 13.00 -1.00
N ARG A 205 -12.91 13.59 0.05
CA ARG A 205 -13.68 13.87 1.27
C ARG A 205 -14.89 14.76 0.98
N ALA A 206 -14.69 15.89 0.30
CA ALA A 206 -15.76 16.81 -0.04
C ALA A 206 -16.86 16.13 -0.88
N LYS A 207 -16.46 15.30 -1.85
CA LYS A 207 -17.38 14.50 -2.67
C LYS A 207 -18.19 13.50 -1.82
N VAL A 208 -17.57 12.81 -0.88
CA VAL A 208 -18.27 11.87 0.02
C VAL A 208 -19.26 12.61 0.91
N GLU A 209 -18.87 13.76 1.49
CA GLU A 209 -19.73 14.58 2.33
C GLU A 209 -20.95 15.14 1.54
N GLU A 210 -20.73 15.64 0.33
CA GLU A 210 -21.78 16.11 -0.58
C GLU A 210 -22.76 14.98 -0.92
N TYR A 211 -22.26 13.84 -1.40
CA TYR A 211 -23.11 12.71 -1.78
C TYR A 211 -23.84 12.10 -0.59
N TRP A 212 -23.26 12.16 0.61
CA TRP A 212 -23.94 11.73 1.84
C TRP A 212 -25.24 12.51 2.08
N VAL A 213 -25.20 13.81 1.83
CA VAL A 213 -26.38 14.67 1.98
C VAL A 213 -27.37 14.46 0.82
N GLU A 214 -26.89 14.48 -0.42
CA GLU A 214 -27.72 14.40 -1.62
C GLU A 214 -28.44 13.04 -1.76
N GLU A 215 -27.78 11.94 -1.37
CA GLU A 215 -28.36 10.60 -1.43
C GLU A 215 -29.16 10.22 -0.18
N GLY A 216 -29.47 11.19 0.69
CA GLY A 216 -30.30 10.97 1.87
C GLY A 216 -29.69 10.03 2.90
N GLN A 217 -28.35 10.05 3.01
CA GLN A 217 -27.56 9.21 3.93
C GLN A 217 -27.61 7.70 3.58
N ASP A 218 -27.85 7.38 2.32
CA ASP A 218 -27.83 6.01 1.82
C ASP A 218 -26.41 5.62 1.37
N PHE A 219 -25.75 4.80 2.18
CA PHE A 219 -24.37 4.35 1.93
C PHE A 219 -24.23 3.61 0.58
N GLY A 220 -25.18 2.75 0.24
CA GLY A 220 -25.15 1.99 -1.01
C GLY A 220 -25.24 2.88 -2.25
N ARG A 221 -26.05 3.95 -2.20
CA ARG A 221 -26.15 4.94 -3.28
C ARG A 221 -24.86 5.73 -3.46
N ILE A 222 -24.19 6.10 -2.37
CA ILE A 222 -22.90 6.79 -2.44
C ILE A 222 -21.85 5.89 -3.09
N VAL A 223 -21.75 4.63 -2.67
CA VAL A 223 -20.86 3.64 -3.27
C VAL A 223 -21.12 3.52 -4.77
N ALA A 224 -22.39 3.35 -5.16
CA ALA A 224 -22.75 3.23 -6.58
C ALA A 224 -22.37 4.49 -7.38
N ARG A 225 -22.60 5.67 -6.81
CA ARG A 225 -22.33 6.96 -7.46
C ARG A 225 -20.84 7.21 -7.64
N ILE A 226 -20.02 6.94 -6.63
CA ILE A 226 -18.57 7.09 -6.73
C ILE A 226 -18.00 6.05 -7.71
N ARG A 227 -18.45 4.80 -7.63
CA ARG A 227 -18.06 3.76 -8.58
C ARG A 227 -18.31 4.18 -10.03
N ALA A 228 -19.49 4.76 -10.32
CA ALA A 228 -19.85 5.17 -11.67
C ALA A 228 -18.92 6.24 -12.27
N VAL A 229 -18.27 7.05 -11.43
CA VAL A 229 -17.31 8.08 -11.88
C VAL A 229 -15.87 7.64 -11.80
N GLU A 230 -15.49 6.81 -10.82
CA GLU A 230 -14.09 6.45 -10.60
C GLU A 230 -13.69 5.13 -11.26
N TYR A 231 -14.58 4.12 -11.25
CA TYR A 231 -14.23 2.76 -11.67
C TYR A 231 -14.82 2.36 -13.02
N ASP A 232 -16.10 2.63 -13.26
CA ASP A 232 -16.78 2.15 -14.46
C ASP A 232 -16.16 2.69 -15.76
N PRO A 233 -15.68 3.95 -15.84
CA PRO A 233 -15.03 4.48 -17.03
C PRO A 233 -13.60 3.95 -17.28
N LEU A 234 -12.95 3.29 -16.30
CA LEU A 234 -11.57 2.84 -16.45
C LEU A 234 -11.47 1.75 -17.53
N PRO A 235 -10.47 1.84 -18.42
CA PRO A 235 -10.19 0.79 -19.40
C PRO A 235 -9.65 -0.47 -18.73
N PHE A 236 -9.81 -1.61 -19.39
CA PHE A 236 -9.17 -2.85 -18.98
C PHE A 236 -7.68 -2.85 -19.43
N PRO A 237 -6.72 -3.40 -18.65
CA PRO A 237 -6.91 -4.06 -17.35
C PRO A 237 -7.06 -3.06 -16.20
N LYS A 238 -8.03 -3.31 -15.33
CA LYS A 238 -8.28 -2.56 -14.10
C LYS A 238 -8.40 -3.51 -12.91
N GLN A 239 -8.38 -2.96 -11.69
CA GLN A 239 -8.58 -3.73 -10.47
C GLN A 239 -9.85 -4.59 -10.54
N LEU A 240 -9.83 -5.78 -9.96
CA LEU A 240 -11.03 -6.62 -9.85
C LEU A 240 -12.12 -5.88 -9.09
N GLU A 241 -13.34 -5.89 -9.63
CA GLU A 241 -14.47 -5.13 -9.08
C GLU A 241 -14.71 -5.41 -7.60
N ALA A 242 -14.66 -6.68 -7.19
CA ALA A 242 -14.86 -7.04 -5.79
C ALA A 242 -13.80 -6.40 -4.85
N ALA A 243 -12.54 -6.38 -5.26
CA ALA A 243 -11.48 -5.76 -4.49
C ALA A 243 -11.62 -4.22 -4.48
N TYR A 244 -11.98 -3.61 -5.61
CA TYR A 244 -12.27 -2.18 -5.69
C TYR A 244 -13.40 -1.78 -4.74
N LEU A 245 -14.52 -2.52 -4.73
CA LEU A 245 -15.68 -2.22 -3.89
C LEU A 245 -15.34 -2.31 -2.39
N ILE A 246 -14.58 -3.32 -1.98
CA ILE A 246 -14.11 -3.44 -0.59
C ILE A 246 -13.30 -2.19 -0.20
N ASN A 247 -12.36 -1.76 -1.05
CA ASN A 247 -11.56 -0.58 -0.80
C ASN A 247 -12.39 0.71 -0.82
N LEU A 248 -13.29 0.86 -1.80
CA LEU A 248 -14.16 2.04 -1.89
C LEU A 248 -15.05 2.18 -0.65
N GLU A 249 -15.67 1.10 -0.19
CA GLU A 249 -16.47 1.13 1.03
C GLU A 249 -15.63 1.53 2.26
N ALA A 250 -14.40 1.01 2.37
CA ALA A 250 -13.49 1.38 3.46
C ALA A 250 -13.10 2.86 3.37
N ARG A 251 -12.79 3.37 2.18
CA ARG A 251 -12.48 4.79 1.91
C ARG A 251 -13.64 5.70 2.33
N ILE A 252 -14.87 5.38 1.93
CA ILE A 252 -16.06 6.16 2.31
C ILE A 252 -16.28 6.12 3.83
N LYS A 253 -16.19 4.93 4.44
CA LYS A 253 -16.31 4.75 5.89
C LYS A 253 -15.26 5.56 6.66
N SER A 254 -14.02 5.62 6.17
CA SER A 254 -12.95 6.39 6.81
C SER A 254 -13.23 7.89 6.86
N VAL A 255 -13.94 8.43 5.86
CA VAL A 255 -14.41 9.82 5.82
C VAL A 255 -15.59 10.04 6.75
N LEU A 256 -16.59 9.16 6.73
CA LEU A 256 -17.84 9.33 7.47
C LEU A 256 -17.69 9.06 8.98
N LYS A 257 -16.74 8.23 9.38
CA LYS A 257 -16.50 7.84 10.78
C LYS A 257 -16.28 9.03 11.73
N PRO A 258 -15.41 10.00 11.43
CA PRO A 258 -15.19 11.16 12.29
C PRO A 258 -16.44 12.04 12.46
N LEU A 259 -17.39 11.94 11.52
CA LEU A 259 -18.64 12.69 11.53
C LEU A 259 -19.73 12.01 12.38
N GLY A 260 -19.42 10.88 13.01
CA GLY A 260 -20.40 10.10 13.80
C GLY A 260 -21.49 9.44 12.94
N LEU A 261 -21.24 9.32 11.63
CA LEU A 261 -22.20 8.82 10.63
C LEU A 261 -22.07 7.31 10.36
N GLU A 262 -21.37 6.56 11.23
CA GLU A 262 -21.17 5.10 11.13
C GLU A 262 -22.45 4.26 11.29
N LYS A 263 -23.61 4.88 11.54
CA LYS A 263 -24.85 4.16 11.74
C LYS A 263 -25.56 3.85 10.43
N ALA A 264 -24.94 3.03 9.60
CA ALA A 264 -25.68 2.37 8.53
C ALA A 264 -24.99 1.06 8.14
N SER A 265 -25.60 0.02 8.64
CA SER A 265 -25.54 -1.39 8.26
C SER A 265 -24.61 -2.30 9.07
N PRO A 266 -25.20 -3.30 9.77
CA PRO A 266 -24.45 -4.48 10.15
C PRO A 266 -24.31 -5.35 8.88
N LEU A 267 -23.09 -5.72 8.53
CA LEU A 267 -22.84 -6.96 7.77
C LEU A 267 -22.54 -8.07 8.74
#